data_b35defff9882130072cb05e326e22c73
#
_entry.id   b35defff9882130072cb05e326e22c73
#
_cell.length_a   1.000
_cell.length_b   1.000
_cell.length_c   1.000
_cell.angle_alpha   90.00
_cell.angle_beta   90.00
_cell.angle_gamma   90.00
#
_symmetry.space_group_name_H-M   'P 1'
#
loop_
_entity.id
_entity.type
_entity.pdbx_description
1 polymer ?
#
loop_
_entity_poly.entity_id
_entity_poly.type
_entity_poly.pdbx_seq_one_letter_code
_entity_poly.pdbx_strand_id
1 'polypeptide(L)'
;MLEVDCTMLTPEVVLRTSGHVARFADWMCKDKASGEIFRADHLVEQVLEDRLKSDKEARGQVIGPDDPTSNKKKLKIKKKAPIKLDDEKVALYDRYLAQVGAHPCLVTDMQIDNLSGDELARIIKDEDIRNPQTGGVLEPPVPFNLMFETQIGPSGDKQGYLRPETAQGQFLNFQKLLDFNNSRMPFASASIGKSFRNEISPRSGLLRVREFLMAEIEHFVDPRNKKHDRFKEVEGQVCAFLPRGVQDAGSTQTLKDTIGHAVETKMVDNETLGYFLARIWMFLEKIGCDMSKVRFRQHMRNEMAHYASDCWDAELLTSYVSPPVSTFLCRLQ
;
A
#
# COMPACT_ATOMS: atom_id res chain seq x y z
N MET A 1 22.25 13.86 9.07
CA MET A 1 20.78 13.83 8.96
C MET A 1 20.22 15.01 9.76
N LEU A 2 19.33 15.76 9.17
CA LEU A 2 18.71 16.95 9.77
C LEU A 2 17.28 16.61 10.20
N GLU A 3 16.91 16.94 11.44
CA GLU A 3 15.53 16.75 11.91
C GLU A 3 14.69 17.97 11.51
N VAL A 4 13.47 17.70 10.98
CA VAL A 4 12.54 18.73 10.51
C VAL A 4 11.18 18.49 11.12
N ASP A 5 10.67 19.46 11.83
CA ASP A 5 9.27 19.47 12.26
C ASP A 5 8.47 20.46 11.39
N CYS A 6 7.41 19.97 10.79
CA CYS A 6 6.53 20.73 9.91
C CYS A 6 5.09 20.67 10.40
N THR A 7 4.31 21.67 10.04
CA THR A 7 2.90 21.76 10.43
C THR A 7 2.07 20.60 9.91
N MET A 8 1.14 20.11 10.71
CA MET A 8 0.16 19.10 10.32
C MET A 8 -0.88 19.65 9.35
N LEU A 9 -1.28 20.91 9.54
CA LEU A 9 -2.17 21.60 8.64
C LEU A 9 -1.40 22.04 7.39
N THR A 10 -1.77 21.50 6.25
CA THR A 10 -1.07 21.71 4.97
C THR A 10 -2.01 22.40 3.99
N PRO A 11 -1.59 23.51 3.36
CA PRO A 11 -2.38 24.17 2.32
C PRO A 11 -2.64 23.25 1.13
N GLU A 12 -3.82 23.36 0.54
CA GLU A 12 -4.24 22.54 -0.60
C GLU A 12 -3.23 22.57 -1.76
N VAL A 13 -2.65 23.71 -2.07
CA VAL A 13 -1.70 23.87 -3.19
C VAL A 13 -0.51 22.89 -3.08
N VAL A 14 -0.04 22.62 -1.88
CA VAL A 14 1.07 21.67 -1.64
C VAL A 14 0.65 20.25 -2.01
N LEU A 15 -0.50 19.81 -1.52
CA LEU A 15 -1.03 18.46 -1.74
C LEU A 15 -1.60 18.28 -3.16
N ARG A 16 -2.02 19.35 -3.80
CA ARG A 16 -2.37 19.34 -5.22
C ARG A 16 -1.13 19.15 -6.09
N THR A 17 -0.03 19.85 -5.79
CA THR A 17 1.24 19.73 -6.52
C THR A 17 1.83 18.33 -6.39
N SER A 18 1.75 17.72 -5.22
CA SER A 18 2.19 16.32 -5.00
C SER A 18 1.21 15.27 -5.53
N GLY A 19 0.04 15.68 -6.04
CA GLY A 19 -0.95 14.77 -6.63
C GLY A 19 -1.95 14.15 -5.64
N HIS A 20 -1.82 14.39 -4.34
CA HIS A 20 -2.69 13.81 -3.32
C HIS A 20 -4.15 14.22 -3.45
N VAL A 21 -4.42 15.49 -3.80
CA VAL A 21 -5.80 15.97 -3.97
C VAL A 21 -6.54 15.18 -5.04
N ALA A 22 -5.85 14.81 -6.13
CA ALA A 22 -6.46 14.14 -7.26
C ALA A 22 -6.47 12.60 -7.15
N ARG A 23 -5.51 12.02 -6.42
CA ARG A 23 -5.23 10.57 -6.50
C ARG A 23 -5.33 9.83 -5.16
N PHE A 24 -5.29 10.55 -4.04
CA PHE A 24 -5.36 9.92 -2.73
C PHE A 24 -6.81 9.67 -2.31
N ALA A 25 -7.47 8.78 -3.07
CA ALA A 25 -8.88 8.45 -2.87
C ALA A 25 -9.10 6.95 -3.04
N ASP A 26 -10.02 6.39 -2.27
CA ASP A 26 -10.54 5.04 -2.42
C ASP A 26 -11.97 5.11 -3.00
N TRP A 27 -12.37 4.06 -3.70
CA TRP A 27 -13.76 3.93 -4.16
C TRP A 27 -14.65 3.40 -3.04
N MET A 28 -15.69 4.13 -2.70
CA MET A 28 -16.67 3.71 -1.72
C MET A 28 -18.04 3.48 -2.32
N CYS A 29 -18.75 2.47 -1.85
CA CYS A 29 -20.17 2.24 -2.15
C CYS A 29 -20.99 2.23 -0.86
N LYS A 30 -22.27 2.61 -0.98
CA LYS A 30 -23.19 2.72 0.15
C LYS A 30 -24.40 1.83 -0.07
N ASP A 31 -24.84 1.13 0.95
CA ASP A 31 -26.10 0.40 0.95
C ASP A 31 -27.27 1.41 1.01
N LYS A 32 -28.17 1.34 0.04
CA LYS A 32 -29.32 2.23 -0.06
C LYS A 32 -30.27 2.17 1.13
N ALA A 33 -30.40 0.99 1.73
CA ALA A 33 -31.36 0.75 2.79
C ALA A 33 -30.78 1.03 4.18
N SER A 34 -29.59 0.51 4.47
CA SER A 34 -28.94 0.64 5.78
C SER A 34 -28.06 1.87 5.93
N GLY A 35 -27.64 2.47 4.81
CA GLY A 35 -26.66 3.55 4.83
C GLY A 35 -25.24 3.08 5.14
N GLU A 36 -25.00 1.78 5.27
CA GLU A 36 -23.68 1.22 5.55
C GLU A 36 -22.72 1.47 4.38
N ILE A 37 -21.50 1.84 4.70
CA ILE A 37 -20.46 2.21 3.71
C ILE A 37 -19.40 1.13 3.64
N PHE A 38 -19.03 0.78 2.42
CA PHE A 38 -17.99 -0.21 2.09
C PHE A 38 -16.96 0.42 1.16
N ARG A 39 -15.74 -0.04 1.28
CA ARG A 39 -14.73 0.16 0.27
C ARG A 39 -15.04 -0.79 -0.89
N ALA A 40 -15.26 -0.25 -2.08
CA ALA A 40 -15.85 -1.00 -3.20
C ALA A 40 -14.94 -2.14 -3.70
N ASP A 41 -13.64 -1.87 -3.84
CA ASP A 41 -12.63 -2.86 -4.24
C ASP A 41 -12.57 -4.04 -3.26
N HIS A 42 -12.46 -3.78 -1.96
CA HIS A 42 -12.43 -4.82 -0.93
C HIS A 42 -13.73 -5.64 -0.86
N LEU A 43 -14.86 -4.99 -1.12
CA LEU A 43 -16.14 -5.70 -1.14
C LEU A 43 -16.23 -6.64 -2.33
N VAL A 44 -15.81 -6.19 -3.51
CA VAL A 44 -15.73 -7.03 -4.72
C VAL A 44 -14.80 -8.20 -4.49
N GLU A 45 -13.57 -7.95 -4.02
CA GLU A 45 -12.58 -8.97 -3.70
C GLU A 45 -13.18 -10.03 -2.76
N GLN A 46 -13.71 -9.61 -1.63
CA GLN A 46 -14.25 -10.53 -0.63
C GLN A 46 -15.38 -11.39 -1.17
N VAL A 47 -16.32 -10.79 -1.92
CA VAL A 47 -17.47 -11.53 -2.45
C VAL A 47 -17.05 -12.53 -3.51
N LEU A 48 -16.11 -12.17 -4.40
CA LEU A 48 -15.61 -13.07 -5.43
C LEU A 48 -14.79 -14.24 -4.82
N GLU A 49 -13.92 -13.95 -3.85
CA GLU A 49 -13.19 -14.99 -3.11
C GLU A 49 -14.14 -15.98 -2.41
N ASP A 50 -15.17 -15.47 -1.73
CA ASP A 50 -16.14 -16.32 -1.05
C ASP A 50 -16.94 -17.19 -2.05
N ARG A 51 -17.20 -16.69 -3.26
CA ARG A 51 -17.85 -17.48 -4.33
C ARG A 51 -16.94 -18.57 -4.88
N LEU A 52 -15.66 -18.25 -5.16
CA LEU A 52 -14.67 -19.24 -5.60
C LEU A 52 -14.44 -20.32 -4.53
N LYS A 53 -14.40 -19.92 -3.26
CA LYS A 53 -14.31 -20.88 -2.15
C LYS A 53 -15.53 -21.81 -2.11
N SER A 54 -16.72 -21.27 -2.26
CA SER A 54 -17.96 -22.04 -2.33
C SER A 54 -17.97 -23.03 -3.50
N ASP A 55 -17.41 -22.65 -4.67
CA ASP A 55 -17.24 -23.55 -5.81
C ASP A 55 -16.27 -24.68 -5.52
N LYS A 56 -15.09 -24.40 -4.93
CA LYS A 56 -14.11 -25.41 -4.52
C LYS A 56 -14.74 -26.42 -3.54
N GLU A 57 -15.51 -25.92 -2.55
CA GLU A 57 -16.23 -26.78 -1.61
C GLU A 57 -17.28 -27.66 -2.33
N ALA A 58 -18.03 -27.09 -3.31
CA ALA A 58 -19.02 -27.82 -4.11
C ALA A 58 -18.40 -28.89 -5.03
N ARG A 59 -17.15 -28.69 -5.47
CA ARG A 59 -16.37 -29.65 -6.28
C ARG A 59 -15.67 -30.72 -5.43
N GLY A 60 -15.81 -30.66 -4.09
CA GLY A 60 -15.18 -31.62 -3.16
C GLY A 60 -13.67 -31.43 -3.01
N GLN A 61 -13.13 -30.29 -3.38
CA GLN A 61 -11.72 -29.97 -3.19
C GLN A 61 -11.47 -29.62 -1.72
N VAL A 62 -10.50 -30.31 -1.09
CA VAL A 62 -10.11 -30.02 0.29
C VAL A 62 -9.36 -28.69 0.33
N ILE A 63 -9.95 -27.70 0.99
CA ILE A 63 -9.30 -26.42 1.25
C ILE A 63 -8.31 -26.67 2.40
N GLY A 64 -7.02 -26.70 2.10
CA GLY A 64 -5.97 -26.88 3.10
C GLY A 64 -5.90 -25.68 4.07
N PRO A 65 -5.35 -25.86 5.28
CA PRO A 65 -5.17 -24.78 6.24
C PRO A 65 -4.25 -23.65 5.73
N ASP A 66 -3.46 -23.92 4.70
CA ASP A 66 -2.54 -22.96 4.06
C ASP A 66 -3.16 -22.24 2.86
N ASP A 67 -4.45 -22.46 2.54
CA ASP A 67 -5.13 -21.69 1.49
C ASP A 67 -5.26 -20.24 1.95
N PRO A 68 -4.71 -19.28 1.19
CA PRO A 68 -4.74 -17.85 1.55
C PRO A 68 -6.15 -17.31 1.81
N THR A 69 -7.19 -17.99 1.27
CA THR A 69 -8.59 -17.60 1.49
C THR A 69 -9.17 -18.09 2.82
N SER A 70 -8.46 -18.98 3.55
CA SER A 70 -9.02 -19.64 4.74
C SER A 70 -9.07 -18.75 6.00
N ASN A 71 -8.26 -17.71 6.11
CA ASN A 71 -7.99 -16.96 7.36
C ASN A 71 -8.46 -15.49 7.39
N LYS A 72 -9.10 -14.95 6.36
CA LYS A 72 -9.65 -13.59 6.42
C LYS A 72 -10.79 -13.52 7.45
N LYS A 73 -10.75 -12.55 8.39
CA LYS A 73 -11.88 -12.22 9.26
C LYS A 73 -13.06 -11.78 8.39
N LYS A 74 -13.94 -12.71 8.11
CA LYS A 74 -15.12 -12.51 7.25
C LYS A 74 -16.10 -11.56 7.92
N LEU A 75 -16.59 -10.59 7.16
CA LEU A 75 -17.94 -10.06 7.39
C LEU A 75 -18.85 -11.29 7.54
N LYS A 76 -19.70 -11.33 8.58
CA LYS A 76 -20.58 -12.47 8.85
C LYS A 76 -21.56 -12.66 7.69
N ILE A 77 -21.13 -13.33 6.64
CA ILE A 77 -21.98 -13.70 5.51
C ILE A 77 -22.85 -14.88 5.96
N LYS A 78 -24.14 -14.79 5.78
CA LYS A 78 -25.04 -15.92 5.99
C LYS A 78 -24.57 -17.07 5.10
N LYS A 79 -24.19 -18.21 5.69
CA LYS A 79 -23.79 -19.42 4.93
C LYS A 79 -24.92 -19.79 3.98
N LYS A 80 -24.71 -19.59 2.69
CA LYS A 80 -25.54 -20.15 1.63
C LYS A 80 -25.03 -21.56 1.31
N ALA A 81 -25.88 -22.40 0.75
CA ALA A 81 -25.46 -23.71 0.24
C ALA A 81 -24.31 -23.55 -0.78
N PRO A 82 -23.35 -24.50 -0.84
CA PRO A 82 -22.27 -24.44 -1.81
C PRO A 82 -22.81 -24.33 -3.24
N ILE A 83 -22.33 -23.36 -3.99
CA ILE A 83 -22.76 -23.09 -5.36
C ILE A 83 -21.59 -23.46 -6.28
N LYS A 84 -21.86 -24.35 -7.24
CA LYS A 84 -20.91 -24.69 -8.30
C LYS A 84 -21.00 -23.64 -9.40
N LEU A 85 -19.86 -23.04 -9.74
CA LEU A 85 -19.70 -22.10 -10.84
C LEU A 85 -19.36 -22.85 -12.15
N ASP A 86 -19.64 -22.26 -13.29
CA ASP A 86 -19.06 -22.71 -14.56
C ASP A 86 -17.58 -22.28 -14.65
N ASP A 87 -16.82 -22.96 -15.48
CA ASP A 87 -15.37 -22.72 -15.58
C ASP A 87 -15.06 -21.36 -16.20
N GLU A 88 -15.96 -20.79 -17.01
CA GLU A 88 -15.83 -19.43 -17.57
C GLU A 88 -15.96 -18.38 -16.46
N LYS A 89 -16.91 -18.57 -15.52
CA LYS A 89 -17.05 -17.69 -14.36
C LYS A 89 -15.88 -17.80 -13.38
N VAL A 90 -15.36 -18.99 -13.17
CA VAL A 90 -14.15 -19.17 -12.36
C VAL A 90 -13.00 -18.36 -12.96
N ALA A 91 -12.74 -18.51 -14.27
CA ALA A 91 -11.69 -17.77 -14.96
C ALA A 91 -11.92 -16.24 -14.96
N LEU A 92 -13.19 -15.81 -15.03
CA LEU A 92 -13.56 -14.40 -14.94
C LEU A 92 -13.27 -13.84 -13.53
N TYR A 93 -13.63 -14.55 -12.48
CA TYR A 93 -13.40 -14.14 -11.10
C TYR A 93 -11.91 -14.11 -10.77
N ASP A 94 -11.13 -15.11 -11.22
CA ASP A 94 -9.68 -15.10 -11.07
C ASP A 94 -9.05 -13.87 -11.75
N ARG A 95 -9.55 -13.48 -12.93
CA ARG A 95 -9.10 -12.26 -13.63
C ARG A 95 -9.47 -11.00 -12.85
N TYR A 96 -10.70 -10.89 -12.35
CA TYR A 96 -11.10 -9.74 -11.54
C TYR A 96 -10.29 -9.66 -10.25
N LEU A 97 -10.08 -10.78 -9.57
CA LEU A 97 -9.27 -10.83 -8.36
C LEU A 97 -7.80 -10.48 -8.64
N ALA A 98 -7.25 -10.88 -9.78
CA ALA A 98 -5.92 -10.45 -10.18
C ALA A 98 -5.83 -8.92 -10.40
N GLN A 99 -6.90 -8.29 -10.86
CA GLN A 99 -6.97 -6.84 -11.05
C GLN A 99 -7.26 -6.09 -9.73
N VAL A 100 -8.12 -6.61 -8.86
CA VAL A 100 -8.46 -6.02 -7.56
C VAL A 100 -7.40 -6.36 -6.52
N GLY A 101 -6.94 -7.61 -6.49
CA GLY A 101 -6.00 -8.14 -5.50
C GLY A 101 -4.53 -7.80 -5.77
N ALA A 102 -4.21 -7.12 -6.85
CA ALA A 102 -2.91 -6.49 -7.05
C ALA A 102 -2.69 -5.31 -6.08
N HIS A 103 -3.64 -5.06 -5.18
CA HIS A 103 -3.45 -4.18 -4.05
C HIS A 103 -2.73 -4.91 -2.90
N PRO A 104 -1.42 -4.78 -2.76
CA PRO A 104 -0.83 -4.95 -1.47
C PRO A 104 -1.34 -3.79 -0.64
N CYS A 105 -2.13 -4.15 0.32
CA CYS A 105 -2.42 -3.41 1.50
C CYS A 105 -1.48 -2.24 1.75
N LEU A 106 -2.08 -1.05 1.92
CA LEU A 106 -1.56 -0.04 2.83
C LEU A 106 -0.27 0.67 2.42
N VAL A 107 -0.41 1.94 2.20
CA VAL A 107 0.66 2.93 2.24
C VAL A 107 1.44 3.08 0.94
N THR A 108 0.78 3.11 -0.18
CA THR A 108 1.30 3.89 -1.30
C THR A 108 0.37 5.06 -1.53
N ASP A 109 0.85 6.23 -1.26
CA ASP A 109 0.12 7.48 -1.33
C ASP A 109 -0.35 7.87 -2.74
N MET A 110 -0.22 6.97 -3.67
CA MET A 110 -0.74 7.10 -5.03
C MET A 110 -1.19 5.73 -5.51
N GLN A 111 -2.31 5.26 -5.00
CA GLN A 111 -2.97 4.11 -5.60
C GLN A 111 -3.43 4.51 -7.01
N ILE A 112 -2.77 3.94 -7.99
CA ILE A 112 -3.38 3.80 -9.31
C ILE A 112 -4.30 2.60 -9.14
N ASP A 113 -5.59 2.86 -8.90
CA ASP A 113 -6.60 1.82 -8.86
C ASP A 113 -6.51 1.02 -10.14
N ASN A 114 -6.32 -0.29 -10.02
CA ASN A 114 -6.31 -1.19 -11.17
C ASN A 114 -7.69 -1.23 -11.84
N LEU A 115 -8.75 -0.86 -11.11
CA LEU A 115 -10.11 -0.73 -11.62
C LEU A 115 -10.65 0.68 -11.37
N SER A 116 -11.16 1.30 -12.39
CA SER A 116 -11.91 2.56 -12.30
C SER A 116 -13.23 2.37 -11.55
N GLY A 117 -13.80 3.45 -11.05
CA GLY A 117 -15.13 3.41 -10.44
C GLY A 117 -16.21 2.85 -11.36
N ASP A 118 -16.12 3.12 -12.66
CA ASP A 118 -17.06 2.58 -13.67
C ASP A 118 -16.90 1.07 -13.85
N GLU A 119 -15.67 0.55 -13.80
CA GLU A 119 -15.41 -0.89 -13.88
C GLU A 119 -15.88 -1.59 -12.62
N LEU A 120 -15.61 -1.04 -11.44
CA LEU A 120 -16.15 -1.55 -10.18
C LEU A 120 -17.68 -1.52 -10.17
N ALA A 121 -18.31 -0.46 -10.70
CA ALA A 121 -19.76 -0.36 -10.82
C ALA A 121 -20.34 -1.45 -11.73
N ARG A 122 -19.68 -1.74 -12.85
CA ARG A 122 -20.06 -2.83 -13.76
C ARG A 122 -19.97 -4.19 -13.07
N ILE A 123 -18.84 -4.50 -12.42
CA ILE A 123 -18.66 -5.77 -11.69
C ILE A 123 -19.72 -5.93 -10.60
N ILE A 124 -19.95 -4.89 -9.79
CA ILE A 124 -20.97 -4.91 -8.73
C ILE A 124 -22.36 -5.20 -9.32
N LYS A 125 -22.70 -4.60 -10.45
CA LYS A 125 -23.99 -4.77 -11.12
C LYS A 125 -24.11 -6.13 -11.80
N ASP A 126 -23.12 -6.52 -12.61
CA ASP A 126 -23.18 -7.72 -13.45
C ASP A 126 -23.12 -9.00 -12.59
N GLU A 127 -22.39 -8.94 -11.49
CA GLU A 127 -22.29 -10.04 -10.53
C GLU A 127 -23.31 -9.94 -9.38
N ASP A 128 -24.27 -9.01 -9.43
CA ASP A 128 -25.26 -8.77 -8.36
C ASP A 128 -24.62 -8.78 -6.97
N ILE A 129 -23.54 -8.00 -6.81
CA ILE A 129 -22.86 -7.85 -5.53
C ILE A 129 -23.69 -6.94 -4.64
N ARG A 130 -24.05 -7.45 -3.47
CA ARG A 130 -24.92 -6.77 -2.50
C ARG A 130 -24.24 -6.69 -1.14
N ASN A 131 -24.79 -5.88 -0.26
CA ASN A 131 -24.37 -5.85 1.14
C ASN A 131 -24.36 -7.28 1.71
N PRO A 132 -23.22 -7.80 2.14
CA PRO A 132 -23.09 -9.18 2.60
C PRO A 132 -23.88 -9.49 3.89
N GLN A 133 -24.26 -8.47 4.66
CA GLN A 133 -24.99 -8.64 5.90
C GLN A 133 -26.52 -8.54 5.70
N THR A 134 -26.97 -7.53 4.96
CA THR A 134 -28.40 -7.22 4.77
C THR A 134 -28.96 -7.79 3.48
N GLY A 135 -28.14 -8.00 2.45
CA GLY A 135 -28.56 -8.29 1.08
C GLY A 135 -29.04 -7.05 0.34
N GLY A 136 -28.85 -5.84 0.90
CA GLY A 136 -29.28 -4.57 0.33
C GLY A 136 -28.53 -4.23 -0.96
N VAL A 137 -29.19 -3.44 -1.81
CA VAL A 137 -28.63 -2.95 -3.07
C VAL A 137 -27.66 -1.81 -2.79
N LEU A 138 -26.50 -1.84 -3.43
CA LEU A 138 -25.47 -0.82 -3.28
C LEU A 138 -25.69 0.33 -4.28
N GLU A 139 -25.31 1.53 -3.86
CA GLU A 139 -25.14 2.67 -4.76
C GLU A 139 -23.88 2.48 -5.62
N PRO A 140 -23.82 3.11 -6.80
CA PRO A 140 -22.59 3.10 -7.60
C PRO A 140 -21.38 3.60 -6.80
N PRO A 141 -20.18 3.06 -7.04
CA PRO A 141 -18.97 3.53 -6.39
C PRO A 141 -18.72 5.01 -6.66
N VAL A 142 -18.37 5.75 -5.62
CA VAL A 142 -17.96 7.15 -5.69
C VAL A 142 -16.56 7.32 -5.08
N PRO A 143 -15.71 8.21 -5.61
CA PRO A 143 -14.39 8.44 -5.05
C PRO A 143 -14.52 9.12 -3.68
N PHE A 144 -13.76 8.67 -2.72
CA PHE A 144 -13.68 9.23 -1.39
C PHE A 144 -12.22 9.60 -1.09
N ASN A 145 -11.92 10.90 -1.01
CA ASN A 145 -10.59 11.35 -0.69
C ASN A 145 -10.24 11.01 0.77
N LEU A 146 -9.08 10.39 0.96
CA LEU A 146 -8.62 9.93 2.27
C LEU A 146 -7.99 11.03 3.12
N MET A 147 -7.93 12.27 2.66
CA MET A 147 -7.45 13.37 3.45
C MET A 147 -8.58 14.04 4.23
N PHE A 148 -8.27 14.49 5.46
CA PHE A 148 -9.18 15.35 6.22
C PHE A 148 -9.07 16.79 5.70
N GLU A 149 -10.13 17.24 5.06
CA GLU A 149 -10.26 18.60 4.55
C GLU A 149 -10.66 19.58 5.66
N THR A 150 -10.15 20.80 5.58
CA THR A 150 -10.52 21.89 6.48
C THR A 150 -10.38 23.24 5.77
N GLN A 151 -10.99 24.26 6.34
CA GLN A 151 -10.86 25.64 5.88
C GLN A 151 -9.84 26.37 6.74
N ILE A 152 -9.02 27.22 6.09
CA ILE A 152 -7.98 28.02 6.75
C ILE A 152 -8.39 29.49 6.72
N GLY A 153 -8.36 30.11 7.89
CA GLY A 153 -8.67 31.52 8.08
C GLY A 153 -10.17 31.84 8.20
N PRO A 154 -10.49 33.07 8.57
CA PRO A 154 -11.86 33.47 8.91
C PRO A 154 -12.79 33.60 7.69
N SER A 155 -12.24 33.86 6.49
CA SER A 155 -13.01 33.95 5.24
C SER A 155 -13.41 32.58 4.69
N GLY A 156 -12.72 31.50 5.10
CA GLY A 156 -12.99 30.15 4.60
C GLY A 156 -12.66 29.94 3.11
N ASP A 157 -11.96 30.87 2.49
CA ASP A 157 -11.58 30.85 1.06
C ASP A 157 -10.31 30.03 0.78
N LYS A 158 -9.57 29.68 1.82
CA LYS A 158 -8.35 28.89 1.72
C LYS A 158 -8.60 27.47 2.23
N GLN A 159 -8.52 26.55 1.33
CA GLN A 159 -8.62 25.11 1.64
C GLN A 159 -7.28 24.57 2.13
N GLY A 160 -7.35 23.66 3.09
CA GLY A 160 -6.23 22.91 3.62
C GLY A 160 -6.65 21.52 4.02
N TYR A 161 -5.65 20.72 4.37
CA TYR A 161 -5.84 19.34 4.80
C TYR A 161 -4.94 19.02 5.98
N LEU A 162 -5.35 18.07 6.81
CA LEU A 162 -4.41 17.40 7.70
C LEU A 162 -3.51 16.50 6.86
N ARG A 163 -2.19 16.63 7.02
CA ARG A 163 -1.21 15.91 6.19
C ARG A 163 -1.38 14.39 6.27
N PRO A 164 -1.40 13.67 5.14
CA PRO A 164 -1.44 12.21 5.12
C PRO A 164 -0.06 11.58 5.38
N GLU A 165 1.01 12.35 5.19
CA GLU A 165 2.42 11.98 5.35
C GLU A 165 3.26 13.21 5.70
N THR A 166 4.52 13.02 6.04
CA THR A 166 5.43 14.09 6.47
C THR A 166 6.41 14.56 5.39
N ALA A 167 6.45 13.88 4.24
CA ALA A 167 7.42 14.11 3.16
C ALA A 167 7.32 15.51 2.56
N GLN A 168 6.10 16.03 2.31
CA GLN A 168 5.92 17.32 1.65
C GLN A 168 6.59 18.47 2.42
N GLY A 169 6.55 18.42 3.75
CA GLY A 169 7.22 19.41 4.58
C GLY A 169 8.74 19.42 4.38
N GLN A 170 9.34 18.25 4.16
CA GLN A 170 10.77 18.13 3.90
C GLN A 170 11.13 18.67 2.52
N PHE A 171 10.33 18.37 1.49
CA PHE A 171 10.55 18.89 0.13
C PHE A 171 10.38 20.40 0.05
N LEU A 172 9.38 20.97 0.72
CA LEU A 172 9.18 22.42 0.78
C LEU A 172 10.35 23.16 1.43
N ASN A 173 11.04 22.52 2.36
CA ASN A 173 12.18 23.07 3.05
C ASN A 173 13.53 22.63 2.47
N PHE A 174 13.55 21.94 1.33
CA PHE A 174 14.77 21.41 0.72
C PHE A 174 15.89 22.44 0.60
N GLN A 175 15.61 23.64 0.05
CA GLN A 175 16.62 24.68 -0.12
C GLN A 175 17.20 25.14 1.22
N LYS A 176 16.35 25.36 2.22
CA LYS A 176 16.79 25.75 3.56
C LYS A 176 17.64 24.68 4.23
N LEU A 177 17.27 23.41 4.05
CA LEU A 177 18.03 22.28 4.57
C LEU A 177 19.38 22.14 3.88
N LEU A 178 19.44 22.35 2.56
CA LEU A 178 20.67 22.35 1.79
C LEU A 178 21.60 23.47 2.25
N ASP A 179 21.07 24.69 2.41
CA ASP A 179 21.82 25.85 2.90
C ASP A 179 22.35 25.59 4.31
N PHE A 180 21.52 25.05 5.20
CA PHE A 180 21.91 24.66 6.55
C PHE A 180 23.02 23.59 6.55
N ASN A 181 23.01 22.70 5.58
CA ASN A 181 24.07 21.70 5.36
C ASN A 181 25.28 22.25 4.57
N ASN A 182 25.45 23.58 4.51
CA ASN A 182 26.51 24.25 3.77
C ASN A 182 26.55 23.86 2.29
N SER A 183 25.40 23.68 1.66
CA SER A 183 25.24 23.31 0.26
C SER A 183 25.93 21.99 -0.13
N ARG A 184 26.13 21.10 0.83
CA ARG A 184 26.79 19.79 0.59
C ARG A 184 25.78 18.68 0.32
N MET A 185 26.06 17.88 -0.69
CA MET A 185 25.35 16.66 -1.05
C MET A 185 26.30 15.45 -0.89
N PRO A 186 25.83 14.25 -0.55
CA PRO A 186 24.47 13.91 -0.16
C PRO A 186 24.13 14.36 1.26
N PHE A 187 22.84 14.54 1.55
CA PHE A 187 22.37 14.75 2.91
C PHE A 187 20.99 14.12 3.12
N ALA A 188 20.57 13.98 4.36
CA ALA A 188 19.25 13.47 4.66
C ALA A 188 18.53 14.38 5.65
N SER A 189 17.22 14.51 5.50
CA SER A 189 16.32 15.04 6.51
C SER A 189 15.41 13.95 7.05
N ALA A 190 14.95 14.10 8.28
CA ALA A 190 14.00 13.21 8.93
C ALA A 190 12.88 14.02 9.57
N SER A 191 11.67 13.55 9.44
CA SER A 191 10.50 14.10 10.12
C SER A 191 9.76 12.99 10.84
N ILE A 192 9.49 13.22 12.12
CA ILE A 192 8.69 12.30 12.96
C ILE A 192 7.49 13.09 13.43
N GLY A 193 6.30 12.60 13.16
CA GLY A 193 5.11 13.34 13.55
C GLY A 193 3.80 12.62 13.24
N LYS A 194 2.71 13.26 13.65
CA LYS A 194 1.38 12.76 13.36
C LYS A 194 1.02 12.96 11.89
N SER A 195 0.40 11.93 11.34
CA SER A 195 -0.23 11.93 10.01
C SER A 195 -1.66 11.42 10.12
N PHE A 196 -2.49 11.74 9.13
CA PHE A 196 -3.92 11.54 9.21
C PHE A 196 -4.44 10.96 7.90
N ARG A 197 -5.23 9.90 8.00
CA ARG A 197 -5.93 9.32 6.86
C ARG A 197 -7.37 9.08 7.21
N ASN A 198 -8.29 9.63 6.48
CA ASN A 198 -9.73 9.49 6.71
C ASN A 198 -10.21 8.11 6.20
N GLU A 199 -9.75 7.06 6.86
CA GLU A 199 -10.08 5.68 6.51
C GLU A 199 -11.59 5.45 6.46
N ILE A 200 -12.08 4.86 5.39
CA ILE A 200 -13.50 4.53 5.21
C ILE A 200 -13.96 3.58 6.32
N SER A 201 -13.18 2.56 6.63
CA SER A 201 -13.51 1.57 7.64
C SER A 201 -12.28 1.15 8.44
N PRO A 202 -11.90 1.91 9.48
CA PRO A 202 -10.80 1.51 10.36
C PRO A 202 -11.15 0.21 11.08
N ARG A 203 -10.24 -0.76 11.02
CA ARG A 203 -10.42 -2.12 11.57
C ARG A 203 -9.11 -2.65 12.14
N SER A 204 -9.20 -3.79 12.82
CA SER A 204 -8.03 -4.52 13.34
C SER A 204 -7.25 -3.76 14.44
N GLY A 205 -7.96 -3.11 15.34
CA GLY A 205 -7.36 -2.39 16.46
C GLY A 205 -6.52 -1.21 15.97
N LEU A 206 -5.25 -1.15 16.36
CA LEU A 206 -4.34 -0.04 16.02
C LEU A 206 -3.64 -0.21 14.66
N LEU A 207 -3.86 -1.31 13.94
CA LEU A 207 -3.22 -1.53 12.63
C LEU A 207 -3.72 -0.58 11.54
N ARG A 208 -4.97 -0.10 11.66
CA ARG A 208 -5.53 0.88 10.72
C ARG A 208 -6.35 1.90 11.50
N VAL A 209 -5.77 3.05 11.72
CA VAL A 209 -6.34 4.18 12.45
C VAL A 209 -6.31 5.45 11.61
N ARG A 210 -7.11 6.45 11.99
CA ARG A 210 -7.19 7.72 11.26
C ARG A 210 -6.13 8.73 11.66
N GLU A 211 -5.51 8.55 12.82
CA GLU A 211 -4.38 9.34 13.32
C GLU A 211 -3.28 8.38 13.74
N PHE A 212 -2.05 8.58 13.28
CA PHE A 212 -0.91 7.71 13.60
C PHE A 212 0.39 8.50 13.60
N LEU A 213 1.40 7.96 14.26
CA LEU A 213 2.76 8.47 14.19
C LEU A 213 3.46 7.85 12.97
N MET A 214 4.20 8.68 12.27
CA MET A 214 4.97 8.33 11.10
C MET A 214 6.36 8.92 11.21
N ALA A 215 7.35 8.22 10.71
CA ALA A 215 8.72 8.70 10.56
C ALA A 215 9.12 8.56 9.09
N GLU A 216 9.52 9.63 8.47
CA GLU A 216 10.03 9.64 7.10
C GLU A 216 11.41 10.25 7.04
N ILE A 217 12.27 9.63 6.24
CA ILE A 217 13.64 10.08 6.01
C ILE A 217 13.80 10.28 4.51
N GLU A 218 14.07 11.52 4.11
CA GLU A 218 14.37 11.89 2.74
C GLU A 218 15.89 11.99 2.58
N HIS A 219 16.47 11.10 1.78
CA HIS A 219 17.91 11.08 1.51
C HIS A 219 18.17 11.63 0.12
N PHE A 220 18.72 12.85 0.07
CA PHE A 220 18.97 13.58 -1.16
C PHE A 220 20.35 13.26 -1.71
N VAL A 221 20.42 12.81 -2.97
CA VAL A 221 21.65 12.43 -3.68
C VAL A 221 21.74 13.09 -5.04
N ASP A 222 22.93 13.17 -5.61
CA ASP A 222 23.09 13.57 -7.01
C ASP A 222 22.51 12.46 -7.91
N PRO A 223 21.53 12.73 -8.77
CA PRO A 223 20.91 11.73 -9.64
C PRO A 223 21.90 11.06 -10.61
N ARG A 224 23.06 11.70 -10.86
CA ARG A 224 24.14 11.16 -11.69
C ARG A 224 25.09 10.24 -10.94
N ASN A 225 25.05 10.25 -9.58
CA ASN A 225 25.89 9.44 -8.72
C ASN A 225 25.08 8.87 -7.55
N LYS A 226 24.46 7.73 -7.78
CA LYS A 226 23.68 6.99 -6.78
C LYS A 226 24.51 5.90 -6.08
N LYS A 227 25.85 6.05 -6.04
CA LYS A 227 26.72 5.21 -5.23
C LYS A 227 26.63 5.59 -3.77
N HIS A 228 26.94 4.66 -2.89
CA HIS A 228 26.93 4.90 -1.45
C HIS A 228 28.27 4.48 -0.83
N ASP A 229 28.95 5.43 -0.17
CA ASP A 229 30.32 5.23 0.36
C ASP A 229 30.45 4.03 1.31
N ARG A 230 29.37 3.72 2.03
CA ARG A 230 29.30 2.62 3.00
C ARG A 230 28.64 1.37 2.46
N PHE A 231 28.44 1.27 1.14
CA PHE A 231 27.73 0.12 0.54
C PHE A 231 28.44 -1.21 0.83
N LYS A 232 29.78 -1.21 0.81
CA LYS A 232 30.60 -2.37 1.13
C LYS A 232 30.38 -2.96 2.52
N GLU A 233 29.88 -2.17 3.47
CA GLU A 233 29.58 -2.65 4.82
C GLU A 233 28.36 -3.58 4.87
N VAL A 234 27.51 -3.51 3.86
CA VAL A 234 26.20 -4.19 3.81
C VAL A 234 25.99 -5.06 2.56
N GLU A 235 26.90 -5.04 1.58
CA GLU A 235 26.78 -5.79 0.31
C GLU A 235 26.58 -7.30 0.52
N GLY A 236 27.15 -7.85 1.60
CA GLY A 236 27.00 -9.26 1.99
C GLY A 236 25.71 -9.60 2.73
N GLN A 237 24.85 -8.61 3.06
CA GLN A 237 23.60 -8.86 3.77
C GLN A 237 22.65 -9.67 2.89
N VAL A 238 22.24 -10.85 3.36
CA VAL A 238 21.24 -11.69 2.68
C VAL A 238 19.83 -11.23 3.08
N CYS A 239 19.00 -10.97 2.08
CA CYS A 239 17.60 -10.60 2.26
C CYS A 239 16.68 -11.51 1.43
N ALA A 240 15.40 -11.51 1.76
CA ALA A 240 14.37 -12.19 0.99
C ALA A 240 13.66 -11.16 0.10
N PHE A 241 13.70 -11.37 -1.21
CA PHE A 241 13.12 -10.48 -2.21
C PHE A 241 11.94 -11.13 -2.94
N LEU A 242 10.91 -10.36 -3.21
CA LEU A 242 9.84 -10.68 -4.13
C LEU A 242 9.87 -9.67 -5.29
N PRO A 243 10.71 -9.90 -6.31
CA PRO A 243 10.86 -9.00 -7.44
C PRO A 243 9.60 -8.94 -8.30
N ARG A 244 9.44 -7.83 -9.03
CA ARG A 244 8.34 -7.60 -9.97
C ARG A 244 8.18 -8.74 -10.97
N GLY A 245 9.27 -9.21 -11.59
CA GLY A 245 9.21 -10.30 -12.57
C GLY A 245 8.66 -11.62 -12.03
N VAL A 246 8.86 -11.91 -10.73
CA VAL A 246 8.28 -13.08 -10.07
C VAL A 246 6.77 -12.88 -9.86
N GLN A 247 6.36 -11.66 -9.48
CA GLN A 247 4.96 -11.30 -9.32
C GLN A 247 4.20 -11.32 -10.66
N ASP A 248 4.81 -10.78 -11.73
CA ASP A 248 4.26 -10.82 -13.10
C ASP A 248 4.02 -12.26 -13.61
N ALA A 249 4.83 -13.22 -13.15
CA ALA A 249 4.65 -14.65 -13.44
C ALA A 249 3.58 -15.32 -12.55
N GLY A 250 2.86 -14.57 -11.71
CA GLY A 250 1.83 -15.08 -10.80
C GLY A 250 2.39 -15.83 -9.59
N SER A 251 3.69 -15.71 -9.29
CA SER A 251 4.34 -16.37 -8.16
C SER A 251 4.52 -15.41 -6.98
N THR A 252 4.42 -15.96 -5.77
CA THR A 252 4.73 -15.26 -4.51
C THR A 252 6.01 -15.77 -3.85
N GLN A 253 6.74 -16.64 -4.54
CA GLN A 253 7.97 -17.23 -4.03
C GLN A 253 9.08 -16.18 -3.91
N THR A 254 9.66 -16.07 -2.73
CA THR A 254 10.77 -15.15 -2.48
C THR A 254 12.11 -15.73 -2.96
N LEU A 255 12.97 -14.86 -3.45
CA LEU A 255 14.36 -15.14 -3.77
C LEU A 255 15.24 -14.68 -2.60
N LYS A 256 16.12 -15.54 -2.11
CA LYS A 256 17.14 -15.14 -1.13
C LYS A 256 18.41 -14.77 -1.86
N ASP A 257 18.88 -13.55 -1.67
CA ASP A 257 20.07 -13.04 -2.33
C ASP A 257 20.81 -12.03 -1.45
N THR A 258 22.07 -11.77 -1.76
CA THR A 258 22.82 -10.68 -1.13
C THR A 258 22.43 -9.34 -1.75
N ILE A 259 22.48 -8.29 -0.96
CA ILE A 259 22.24 -6.92 -1.44
C ILE A 259 23.22 -6.55 -2.55
N GLY A 260 24.49 -6.97 -2.44
CA GLY A 260 25.50 -6.73 -3.47
C GLY A 260 25.12 -7.32 -4.82
N HIS A 261 24.76 -8.60 -4.86
CA HIS A 261 24.34 -9.29 -6.08
C HIS A 261 23.02 -8.73 -6.62
N ALA A 262 22.07 -8.37 -5.75
CA ALA A 262 20.82 -7.74 -6.16
C ALA A 262 21.02 -6.39 -6.86
N VAL A 263 22.00 -5.60 -6.44
CA VAL A 263 22.39 -4.34 -7.10
C VAL A 263 23.16 -4.59 -8.40
N GLU A 264 24.09 -5.55 -8.39
CA GLU A 264 24.88 -5.91 -9.57
C GLU A 264 23.99 -6.41 -10.71
N THR A 265 23.01 -7.24 -10.41
CA THR A 265 22.06 -7.80 -11.39
C THR A 265 20.93 -6.83 -11.77
N LYS A 266 20.90 -5.63 -11.19
CA LYS A 266 19.84 -4.63 -11.42
C LYS A 266 18.45 -5.09 -10.97
N MET A 267 18.36 -6.04 -10.06
CA MET A 267 17.14 -6.34 -9.34
C MET A 267 16.79 -5.16 -8.42
N VAL A 268 17.79 -4.58 -7.76
CA VAL A 268 17.73 -3.30 -7.03
C VAL A 268 18.48 -2.25 -7.86
N ASP A 269 17.85 -1.09 -8.09
CA ASP A 269 18.30 -0.11 -9.09
C ASP A 269 19.73 0.41 -8.85
N ASN A 270 20.10 0.70 -7.61
CA ASN A 270 21.38 1.33 -7.30
C ASN A 270 21.89 1.02 -5.87
N GLU A 271 23.17 1.36 -5.61
CA GLU A 271 23.83 1.09 -4.32
C GLU A 271 23.18 1.84 -3.15
N THR A 272 22.73 3.09 -3.35
CA THR A 272 22.07 3.87 -2.29
C THR A 272 20.78 3.19 -1.84
N LEU A 273 19.95 2.75 -2.79
CA LEU A 273 18.74 1.99 -2.50
C LEU A 273 19.08 0.67 -1.78
N GLY A 274 20.04 -0.09 -2.30
CA GLY A 274 20.49 -1.33 -1.69
C GLY A 274 21.02 -1.15 -0.27
N TYR A 275 21.80 -0.08 -0.02
CA TYR A 275 22.29 0.25 1.33
C TYR A 275 21.13 0.43 2.31
N PHE A 276 20.10 1.20 1.94
CA PHE A 276 18.99 1.44 2.85
C PHE A 276 18.08 0.22 3.02
N LEU A 277 17.89 -0.60 2.00
CA LEU A 277 17.21 -1.89 2.15
C LEU A 277 17.93 -2.77 3.18
N ALA A 278 19.26 -2.90 3.08
CA ALA A 278 20.03 -3.63 4.08
C ALA A 278 19.89 -3.03 5.49
N ARG A 279 19.91 -1.71 5.62
CA ARG A 279 19.73 -1.03 6.92
C ARG A 279 18.38 -1.30 7.56
N ILE A 280 17.32 -1.34 6.74
CA ILE A 280 15.98 -1.68 7.21
C ILE A 280 15.92 -3.15 7.64
N TRP A 281 16.48 -4.07 6.86
CA TRP A 281 16.54 -5.48 7.24
C TRP A 281 17.23 -5.65 8.61
N MET A 282 18.41 -5.06 8.77
CA MET A 282 19.16 -5.09 10.04
C MET A 282 18.38 -4.42 11.18
N PHE A 283 17.62 -3.37 10.90
CA PHE A 283 16.78 -2.72 11.91
C PHE A 283 15.65 -3.63 12.37
N LEU A 284 14.92 -4.27 11.43
CA LEU A 284 13.85 -5.21 11.74
C LEU A 284 14.36 -6.41 12.58
N GLU A 285 15.52 -6.93 12.22
CA GLU A 285 16.19 -7.98 13.00
C GLU A 285 16.53 -7.50 14.43
N LYS A 286 17.10 -6.30 14.54
CA LYS A 286 17.51 -5.72 15.83
C LYS A 286 16.34 -5.47 16.78
N ILE A 287 15.16 -5.09 16.26
CA ILE A 287 13.95 -4.91 17.08
C ILE A 287 13.21 -6.22 17.39
N GLY A 288 13.73 -7.37 16.90
CA GLY A 288 13.22 -8.70 17.24
C GLY A 288 12.13 -9.23 16.33
N CYS A 289 12.00 -8.74 15.10
CA CYS A 289 11.12 -9.34 14.11
C CYS A 289 11.58 -10.76 13.73
N ASP A 290 10.65 -11.65 13.52
CA ASP A 290 10.94 -12.98 12.96
C ASP A 290 11.33 -12.84 11.48
N MET A 291 12.64 -12.87 11.20
CA MET A 291 13.17 -12.64 9.85
C MET A 291 12.76 -13.71 8.85
N SER A 292 12.25 -14.86 9.27
CA SER A 292 11.65 -15.85 8.38
C SER A 292 10.31 -15.39 7.79
N LYS A 293 9.72 -14.36 8.37
CA LYS A 293 8.45 -13.74 8.00
C LYS A 293 8.61 -12.34 7.38
N VAL A 294 9.83 -11.91 7.12
CA VAL A 294 10.14 -10.64 6.49
C VAL A 294 10.55 -10.86 5.04
N ARG A 295 10.05 -10.02 4.15
CA ARG A 295 10.50 -9.95 2.76
C ARG A 295 10.49 -8.52 2.25
N PHE A 296 11.28 -8.24 1.21
CA PHE A 296 11.14 -7.04 0.40
C PHE A 296 10.31 -7.35 -0.84
N ARG A 297 9.23 -6.60 -1.06
CA ARG A 297 8.41 -6.69 -2.26
C ARG A 297 8.65 -5.48 -3.16
N GLN A 298 9.00 -5.73 -4.42
CA GLN A 298 9.13 -4.68 -5.42
C GLN A 298 7.76 -4.25 -5.91
N HIS A 299 7.53 -2.95 -6.00
CA HIS A 299 6.30 -2.42 -6.58
C HIS A 299 6.14 -2.84 -8.04
N MET A 300 4.91 -3.15 -8.42
CA MET A 300 4.54 -3.35 -9.82
C MET A 300 4.61 -2.00 -10.56
N ARG A 301 4.70 -2.05 -11.90
CA ARG A 301 4.85 -0.82 -12.70
C ARG A 301 3.69 0.16 -12.54
N ASN A 302 2.48 -0.36 -12.37
CA ASN A 302 1.26 0.39 -12.15
C ASN A 302 1.08 0.93 -10.72
N GLU A 303 1.87 0.43 -9.77
CA GLU A 303 1.88 0.88 -8.36
C GLU A 303 2.87 2.02 -8.10
N MET A 304 3.84 2.22 -8.99
CA MET A 304 4.86 3.23 -8.80
C MET A 304 4.37 4.63 -9.13
N ALA A 305 4.79 5.61 -8.31
CA ALA A 305 4.66 7.01 -8.67
C ALA A 305 5.37 7.29 -10.01
N HIS A 306 4.84 8.21 -10.80
CA HIS A 306 5.36 8.54 -12.14
C HIS A 306 6.82 9.05 -12.15
N TYR A 307 7.32 9.47 -11.00
CA TYR A 307 8.69 9.98 -10.79
C TYR A 307 9.62 8.94 -10.14
N ALA A 308 9.11 7.78 -9.71
CA ALA A 308 9.91 6.75 -9.07
C ALA A 308 10.56 5.83 -10.12
N SER A 309 11.84 5.53 -9.98
CA SER A 309 12.57 4.57 -10.83
C SER A 309 12.49 3.15 -10.28
N ASP A 310 12.50 2.99 -8.97
CA ASP A 310 12.37 1.72 -8.26
C ASP A 310 11.75 1.94 -6.89
N CYS A 311 10.98 0.98 -6.38
CA CYS A 311 10.32 1.08 -5.09
C CYS A 311 10.16 -0.30 -4.47
N TRP A 312 10.50 -0.40 -3.18
CA TRP A 312 10.44 -1.64 -2.42
C TRP A 312 9.77 -1.44 -1.07
N ASP A 313 8.90 -2.35 -0.70
CA ASP A 313 8.27 -2.42 0.61
C ASP A 313 8.91 -3.52 1.46
N ALA A 314 9.18 -3.22 2.72
CA ALA A 314 9.49 -4.26 3.72
C ALA A 314 8.18 -4.80 4.27
N GLU A 315 7.92 -6.08 4.05
CA GLU A 315 6.68 -6.73 4.46
C GLU A 315 6.94 -7.74 5.60
N LEU A 316 6.09 -7.72 6.62
CA LEU A 316 6.13 -8.65 7.74
C LEU A 316 4.85 -9.48 7.80
N LEU A 317 4.97 -10.79 7.77
CA LEU A 317 3.87 -11.76 7.93
C LEU A 317 3.34 -11.73 9.37
N THR A 318 2.13 -11.23 9.57
CA THR A 318 1.49 -11.17 10.89
C THR A 318 0.28 -12.11 10.98
N SER A 319 -0.16 -12.44 12.21
CA SER A 319 -1.35 -13.26 12.45
C SER A 319 -2.68 -12.52 12.20
N TYR A 320 -2.64 -11.21 11.96
CA TYR A 320 -3.86 -10.38 11.85
C TYR A 320 -4.44 -10.28 10.45
N VAL A 321 -3.64 -10.51 9.42
CA VAL A 321 -4.03 -10.34 8.02
C VAL A 321 -3.54 -11.55 7.23
N SER A 322 -4.39 -12.10 6.36
CA SER A 322 -4.02 -13.13 5.40
C SER A 322 -4.43 -12.66 3.98
N PRO A 323 -3.52 -12.51 3.03
CA PRO A 323 -2.08 -12.56 3.24
C PRO A 323 -1.62 -11.42 4.16
N PRO A 324 -0.69 -11.75 5.01
CA PRO A 324 -0.27 -10.85 6.09
C PRO A 324 0.76 -9.87 5.56
N VAL A 325 0.38 -8.61 5.55
CA VAL A 325 1.29 -7.54 5.20
C VAL A 325 1.10 -6.40 6.17
N SER A 326 2.04 -6.21 7.07
CA SER A 326 2.28 -4.90 7.65
C SER A 326 3.48 -4.33 6.90
N THR A 327 3.25 -3.27 6.17
CA THR A 327 4.28 -2.65 5.37
C THR A 327 5.04 -1.64 6.22
N PHE A 328 6.32 -1.88 6.43
CA PHE A 328 7.25 -0.81 6.74
C PHE A 328 7.72 -0.25 5.41
N LEU A 329 7.24 0.93 5.05
CA LEU A 329 7.65 1.57 3.82
C LEU A 329 9.08 2.09 3.94
N CYS A 330 9.97 1.57 3.12
CA CYS A 330 11.11 2.30 2.65
C CYS A 330 10.88 2.65 1.18
N ARG A 331 10.36 3.83 0.95
CA ARG A 331 10.28 4.37 -0.40
C ARG A 331 11.59 5.09 -0.67
N LEU A 332 12.38 4.56 -1.60
CA LEU A 332 13.57 5.20 -2.12
C LEU A 332 13.29 5.57 -3.58
N GLN A 333 13.21 6.86 -3.82
CA GLN A 333 12.94 7.46 -5.13
C GLN A 333 14.23 7.83 -5.84
#